data_5df8e2aff3313352b06702298022a24e
#
_entry.id   5df8e2aff3313352b06702298022a24e
#
_cell.length_a   1.000
_cell.length_b   1.000
_cell.length_c   1.000
_cell.angle_alpha   90.00
_cell.angle_beta   90.00
_cell.angle_gamma   90.00
#
_symmetry.space_group_name_H-M   'P 1'
#
loop_
_entity.id
_entity.type
_entity.pdbx_description
1 polymer ?
#
loop_
_entity_poly.entity_id
_entity_poly.type
_entity_poly.pdbx_seq_one_letter_code
_entity_poly.pdbx_strand_id
1 'polypeptide(L)'
;MEKLFDINEQGYSVRCKLFYDKDLHSIDKAVIATHGFGGFKDNKSVEKFAERLDTKYKGFCVIAFDWPCHGQDARKKLVIDECQTYLQLVIDYAKEKLNVSRLYNYSVSFGGFNTLKFIAQRGNPFEKIALRSTSVKLYDIMSATISDDDKKKLSRGREVLAGRDRKMKISQEFLLSLKQTDEEIASFDYMDSADGIILIHGNKDDSVPIENVREFSEKNIIDLIEVDNADHRFSDPKRMDYAIQRIIEFFDPKQ
;
A
#
# COMPACT_ATOMS: atom_id res chain seq x y z
N MET A 1 20.75 4.74 7.01
CA MET A 1 20.96 3.44 7.71
C MET A 1 19.68 2.61 7.62
N GLU A 2 19.78 1.28 7.83
CA GLU A 2 18.63 0.40 7.87
C GLU A 2 18.68 -0.55 9.06
N LYS A 3 17.50 -0.95 9.57
CA LYS A 3 17.34 -1.87 10.69
C LYS A 3 16.15 -2.80 10.42
N LEU A 4 16.36 -4.11 10.54
CA LEU A 4 15.30 -5.11 10.55
C LEU A 4 14.78 -5.30 11.97
N PHE A 5 13.46 -5.44 12.13
CA PHE A 5 12.83 -5.71 13.41
C PHE A 5 11.45 -6.32 13.24
N ASP A 6 10.92 -6.91 14.28
CA ASP A 6 9.57 -7.46 14.30
C ASP A 6 8.72 -6.72 15.35
N ILE A 7 7.46 -6.45 15.02
CA ILE A 7 6.45 -5.99 15.97
C ILE A 7 5.69 -7.24 16.42
N ASN A 8 5.83 -7.60 17.70
CA ASN A 8 5.21 -8.80 18.26
C ASN A 8 4.14 -8.38 19.27
N GLU A 9 2.93 -8.13 18.80
CA GLU A 9 1.81 -7.63 19.60
C GLU A 9 0.49 -8.29 19.17
N GLN A 10 -0.47 -8.39 20.08
CA GLN A 10 -1.81 -8.93 19.85
C GLN A 10 -1.83 -10.34 19.19
N GLY A 11 -0.79 -11.16 19.41
CA GLY A 11 -0.66 -12.47 18.79
C GLY A 11 -0.15 -12.47 17.34
N TYR A 12 0.22 -11.31 16.81
CA TYR A 12 0.82 -11.13 15.48
C TYR A 12 2.32 -10.87 15.56
N SER A 13 3.02 -11.20 14.48
CA SER A 13 4.42 -10.85 14.27
C SER A 13 4.56 -10.18 12.91
N VAL A 14 4.73 -8.86 12.91
CA VAL A 14 4.87 -8.04 11.71
C VAL A 14 6.33 -7.78 11.43
N ARG A 15 6.85 -8.32 10.34
CA ARG A 15 8.25 -8.11 9.93
C ARG A 15 8.43 -6.77 9.28
N CYS A 16 9.30 -5.95 9.83
CA CYS A 16 9.52 -4.58 9.43
C CYS A 16 10.97 -4.31 9.03
N LYS A 17 11.14 -3.28 8.19
CA LYS A 17 12.42 -2.67 7.85
C LYS A 17 12.31 -1.17 8.04
N LEU A 18 13.18 -0.61 8.88
CA LEU A 18 13.26 0.81 9.16
C LEU A 18 14.45 1.40 8.39
N PHE A 19 14.19 2.45 7.61
CA PHE A 19 15.20 3.30 6.99
C PHE A 19 15.23 4.63 7.74
N TYR A 20 16.42 5.11 8.12
CA TYR A 20 16.59 6.33 8.89
C TYR A 20 17.98 6.93 8.69
N ASP A 21 18.15 8.22 9.01
CA ASP A 21 19.45 8.89 9.05
C ASP A 21 20.26 8.43 10.28
N LYS A 22 21.37 9.05 10.56
CA LYS A 22 22.37 8.62 11.57
C LYS A 22 21.85 8.57 13.00
N ASP A 23 20.78 9.32 13.33
CA ASP A 23 20.27 9.43 14.68
C ASP A 23 18.75 9.16 14.73
N LEU A 24 18.38 8.09 15.46
CA LEU A 24 16.98 7.76 15.72
C LEU A 24 16.26 8.82 16.58
N HIS A 25 16.98 9.55 17.42
CA HIS A 25 16.41 10.58 18.30
C HIS A 25 16.03 11.87 17.57
N SER A 26 16.51 12.05 16.35
CA SER A 26 16.17 13.20 15.50
C SER A 26 14.91 12.97 14.63
N ILE A 27 14.30 11.78 14.71
CA ILE A 27 13.14 11.41 13.91
C ILE A 27 11.89 12.03 14.56
N ASP A 28 11.12 12.78 13.78
CA ASP A 28 9.83 13.35 14.17
C ASP A 28 8.70 13.01 13.19
N LYS A 29 9.05 12.42 12.03
CA LYS A 29 8.16 12.05 10.94
C LYS A 29 8.41 10.61 10.47
N ALA A 30 7.35 9.85 10.23
CA ALA A 30 7.48 8.53 9.65
C ALA A 30 6.62 8.38 8.38
N VAL A 31 7.20 7.78 7.34
CA VAL A 31 6.46 7.29 6.18
C VAL A 31 6.25 5.79 6.36
N ILE A 32 5.00 5.35 6.42
CA ILE A 32 4.65 3.93 6.35
C ILE A 32 4.57 3.55 4.88
N ALA A 33 5.50 2.69 4.43
CA ALA A 33 5.59 2.23 3.05
C ALA A 33 5.03 0.82 2.91
N THR A 34 4.07 0.63 2.01
CA THR A 34 3.43 -0.67 1.78
C THR A 34 3.65 -1.18 0.37
N HIS A 35 3.75 -2.49 0.23
CA HIS A 35 3.94 -3.16 -1.05
C HIS A 35 2.64 -3.71 -1.64
N GLY A 36 2.65 -4.04 -2.94
CA GLY A 36 1.55 -4.68 -3.65
C GLY A 36 1.41 -6.18 -3.36
N PHE A 37 0.35 -6.79 -3.92
CA PHE A 37 0.06 -8.22 -3.79
C PHE A 37 1.21 -9.07 -4.34
N GLY A 38 1.69 -10.02 -3.52
CA GLY A 38 2.83 -10.86 -3.86
C GLY A 38 4.21 -10.21 -3.64
N GLY A 39 4.25 -8.93 -3.24
CA GLY A 39 5.47 -8.20 -2.92
C GLY A 39 6.04 -8.51 -1.51
N PHE A 40 6.98 -7.69 -1.07
CA PHE A 40 7.62 -7.79 0.24
C PHE A 40 8.31 -6.46 0.61
N LYS A 41 8.66 -6.30 1.88
CA LYS A 41 9.25 -5.07 2.44
C LYS A 41 10.60 -4.67 1.85
N ASP A 42 11.40 -5.66 1.39
CA ASP A 42 12.73 -5.42 0.80
C ASP A 42 12.61 -5.05 -0.70
N ASN A 43 11.88 -3.98 -0.97
CA ASN A 43 11.60 -3.49 -2.32
C ASN A 43 12.56 -2.36 -2.68
N LYS A 44 13.32 -2.53 -3.77
CA LYS A 44 14.29 -1.54 -4.27
C LYS A 44 13.71 -0.14 -4.53
N SER A 45 12.44 -0.06 -4.93
CA SER A 45 11.80 1.25 -5.13
C SER A 45 11.54 1.98 -3.80
N VAL A 46 11.24 1.23 -2.73
CA VAL A 46 11.09 1.79 -1.37
C VAL A 46 12.45 2.20 -0.81
N GLU A 47 13.50 1.39 -1.02
CA GLU A 47 14.88 1.76 -0.64
C GLU A 47 15.30 3.07 -1.30
N LYS A 48 15.13 3.16 -2.62
CA LYS A 48 15.45 4.37 -3.39
C LYS A 48 14.62 5.58 -2.96
N PHE A 49 13.34 5.38 -2.66
CA PHE A 49 12.49 6.43 -2.11
C PHE A 49 13.03 6.92 -0.76
N ALA A 50 13.35 6.00 0.16
CA ALA A 50 13.84 6.32 1.50
C ALA A 50 15.17 7.09 1.44
N GLU A 51 16.12 6.67 0.60
CA GLU A 51 17.41 7.36 0.38
C GLU A 51 17.21 8.80 -0.12
N ARG A 52 16.34 8.99 -1.09
CA ARG A 52 16.05 10.32 -1.66
C ARG A 52 15.30 11.23 -0.68
N LEU A 53 14.34 10.68 0.05
CA LEU A 53 13.58 11.41 1.06
C LEU A 53 14.52 11.95 2.15
N ASP A 54 15.40 11.08 2.68
CA ASP A 54 16.39 11.43 3.69
C ASP A 54 17.42 12.47 3.20
N THR A 55 17.79 12.40 1.92
CA THR A 55 18.66 13.40 1.30
C THR A 55 18.00 14.78 1.22
N LYS A 56 16.70 14.81 0.93
CA LYS A 56 15.96 16.08 0.70
C LYS A 56 15.43 16.69 1.98
N TYR A 57 14.90 15.89 2.90
CA TYR A 57 14.27 16.36 4.13
C TYR A 57 14.83 15.64 5.36
N LYS A 58 15.04 16.38 6.45
CA LYS A 58 15.51 15.83 7.72
C LYS A 58 14.36 15.45 8.65
N GLY A 59 14.63 14.55 9.58
CA GLY A 59 13.68 14.09 10.59
C GLY A 59 12.70 13.03 10.10
N PHE A 60 12.86 12.52 8.87
CA PHE A 60 12.07 11.40 8.37
C PHE A 60 12.70 10.05 8.67
N CYS A 61 11.86 9.06 8.93
CA CYS A 61 12.16 7.65 8.72
C CYS A 61 11.15 7.02 7.78
N VAL A 62 11.49 5.87 7.20
CA VAL A 62 10.56 5.06 6.40
C VAL A 62 10.45 3.68 7.02
N ILE A 63 9.24 3.23 7.32
CA ILE A 63 8.94 1.90 7.84
C ILE A 63 8.27 1.11 6.71
N ALA A 64 8.96 0.11 6.17
CA ALA A 64 8.38 -0.89 5.29
C ALA A 64 8.08 -2.16 6.08
N PHE A 65 6.99 -2.85 5.75
CA PHE A 65 6.63 -4.09 6.42
C PHE A 65 6.03 -5.11 5.45
N ASP A 66 6.07 -6.38 5.82
CA ASP A 66 5.43 -7.46 5.06
C ASP A 66 3.97 -7.62 5.48
N TRP A 67 3.04 -7.60 4.51
CA TRP A 67 1.65 -7.99 4.74
C TRP A 67 1.55 -9.45 5.19
N PRO A 68 0.43 -9.88 5.85
CA PRO A 68 0.17 -11.29 6.11
C PRO A 68 0.35 -12.14 4.86
N CYS A 69 0.90 -13.32 4.99
CA CYS A 69 1.18 -14.25 3.89
C CYS A 69 2.23 -13.77 2.87
N HIS A 70 2.90 -12.63 3.10
CA HIS A 70 3.92 -12.08 2.20
C HIS A 70 5.34 -12.20 2.78
N GLY A 71 6.33 -11.83 1.98
CA GLY A 71 7.75 -11.91 2.36
C GLY A 71 8.14 -13.33 2.77
N GLN A 72 8.65 -13.49 3.98
CA GLN A 72 9.05 -14.78 4.55
C GLN A 72 7.92 -15.49 5.33
N ASP A 73 6.70 -14.95 5.36
CA ASP A 73 5.57 -15.62 5.99
C ASP A 73 5.20 -16.90 5.22
N ALA A 74 5.27 -18.04 5.90
CA ALA A 74 4.97 -19.35 5.31
C ALA A 74 3.47 -19.58 5.08
N ARG A 75 2.61 -18.80 5.74
CA ARG A 75 1.15 -18.88 5.56
C ARG A 75 0.78 -18.51 4.13
N LYS A 76 -0.34 -19.02 3.67
CA LYS A 76 -0.85 -18.75 2.30
C LYS A 76 -2.30 -18.28 2.29
N LYS A 77 -3.05 -18.46 3.36
CA LYS A 77 -4.45 -18.03 3.47
C LYS A 77 -4.48 -16.58 3.94
N LEU A 78 -4.64 -15.66 2.99
CA LEU A 78 -4.73 -14.23 3.25
C LEU A 78 -6.12 -13.84 3.76
N VAL A 79 -6.16 -12.95 4.76
CA VAL A 79 -7.36 -12.35 5.33
C VAL A 79 -7.20 -10.84 5.31
N ILE A 80 -8.15 -10.12 4.73
CA ILE A 80 -8.05 -8.65 4.56
C ILE A 80 -8.05 -7.92 5.91
N ASP A 81 -8.85 -8.37 6.87
CA ASP A 81 -8.89 -7.72 8.20
C ASP A 81 -7.58 -7.91 8.98
N GLU A 82 -6.83 -8.98 8.72
CA GLU A 82 -5.48 -9.15 9.27
C GLU A 82 -4.51 -8.09 8.69
N CYS A 83 -4.66 -7.70 7.42
CA CYS A 83 -3.91 -6.59 6.86
C CYS A 83 -4.21 -5.26 7.58
N GLN A 84 -5.47 -5.02 7.95
CA GLN A 84 -5.84 -3.82 8.72
C GLN A 84 -5.20 -3.82 10.12
N THR A 85 -5.13 -4.98 10.75
CA THR A 85 -4.44 -5.14 12.05
C THR A 85 -2.94 -4.87 11.90
N TYR A 86 -2.29 -5.41 10.87
CA TYR A 86 -0.86 -5.18 10.63
C TYR A 86 -0.56 -3.70 10.41
N LEU A 87 -1.36 -3.01 9.59
CA LEU A 87 -1.19 -1.57 9.37
C LEU A 87 -1.35 -0.78 10.67
N GLN A 88 -2.36 -1.11 11.50
CA GLN A 88 -2.55 -0.48 12.80
C GLN A 88 -1.33 -0.66 13.72
N LEU A 89 -0.82 -1.89 13.84
CA LEU A 89 0.35 -2.18 14.67
C LEU A 89 1.60 -1.38 14.25
N VAL A 90 1.78 -1.19 12.94
CA VAL A 90 2.90 -0.37 12.42
C VAL A 90 2.69 1.12 12.70
N ILE A 91 1.44 1.62 12.60
CA ILE A 91 1.07 2.99 12.98
C ILE A 91 1.34 3.22 14.47
N ASP A 92 0.88 2.31 15.33
CA ASP A 92 1.07 2.40 16.78
C ASP A 92 2.55 2.37 17.15
N TYR A 93 3.33 1.48 16.54
CA TYR A 93 4.77 1.42 16.70
C TYR A 93 5.45 2.76 16.34
N ALA A 94 5.09 3.36 15.22
CA ALA A 94 5.64 4.66 14.82
C ALA A 94 5.32 5.75 15.85
N LYS A 95 4.09 5.82 16.31
CA LYS A 95 3.65 6.82 17.30
C LYS A 95 4.24 6.57 18.70
N GLU A 96 4.18 5.34 19.19
CA GLU A 96 4.50 5.03 20.58
C GLU A 96 5.97 4.69 20.83
N LYS A 97 6.62 3.98 19.89
CA LYS A 97 8.01 3.53 20.06
C LYS A 97 9.04 4.45 19.41
N LEU A 98 8.69 5.06 18.25
CA LEU A 98 9.55 6.05 17.61
C LEU A 98 9.18 7.48 17.99
N ASN A 99 8.06 7.67 18.69
CA ASN A 99 7.56 8.97 19.17
C ASN A 99 7.43 10.02 18.06
N VAL A 100 7.01 9.59 16.85
CA VAL A 100 6.84 10.51 15.73
C VAL A 100 5.56 11.33 15.91
N SER A 101 5.63 12.60 15.55
CA SER A 101 4.50 13.53 15.63
C SER A 101 3.65 13.54 14.36
N ARG A 102 4.24 13.19 13.21
CA ARG A 102 3.60 13.25 11.88
C ARG A 102 3.77 11.94 11.13
N LEU A 103 2.66 11.43 10.61
CA LEU A 103 2.64 10.21 9.82
C LEU A 103 2.32 10.51 8.35
N TYR A 104 3.03 9.82 7.47
CA TYR A 104 2.84 9.83 6.03
C TYR A 104 2.66 8.39 5.54
N ASN A 105 2.04 8.22 4.38
CA ASN A 105 1.88 6.90 3.78
C ASN A 105 2.33 6.91 2.32
N TYR A 106 3.14 5.91 1.95
CA TYR A 106 3.44 5.59 0.55
C TYR A 106 3.01 4.16 0.26
N SER A 107 1.93 4.00 -0.48
CA SER A 107 1.32 2.70 -0.74
C SER A 107 1.29 2.34 -2.21
N VAL A 108 1.47 1.04 -2.50
CA VAL A 108 1.54 0.52 -3.86
C VAL A 108 0.47 -0.55 -4.08
N SER A 109 -0.35 -0.40 -5.12
CA SER A 109 -1.30 -1.40 -5.59
C SER A 109 -2.21 -1.94 -4.46
N PHE A 110 -2.10 -3.21 -4.10
CA PHE A 110 -2.78 -3.84 -2.96
C PHE A 110 -2.56 -3.09 -1.63
N GLY A 111 -1.38 -2.50 -1.45
CA GLY A 111 -1.11 -1.66 -0.29
C GLY A 111 -2.01 -0.42 -0.25
N GLY A 112 -2.19 0.24 -1.40
CA GLY A 112 -3.09 1.37 -1.52
C GLY A 112 -4.56 1.01 -1.26
N PHE A 113 -5.01 -0.14 -1.77
CA PHE A 113 -6.32 -0.70 -1.44
C PHE A 113 -6.54 -0.86 0.07
N ASN A 114 -5.56 -1.44 0.78
CA ASN A 114 -5.63 -1.60 2.23
C ASN A 114 -5.57 -0.27 2.98
N THR A 115 -4.80 0.72 2.47
CA THR A 115 -4.76 2.06 3.04
C THR A 115 -6.11 2.77 2.90
N LEU A 116 -6.75 2.71 1.73
CA LEU A 116 -8.09 3.28 1.52
C LEU A 116 -9.13 2.61 2.43
N LYS A 117 -9.12 1.27 2.53
CA LYS A 117 -9.98 0.54 3.48
C LYS A 117 -9.76 1.02 4.92
N PHE A 118 -8.49 1.18 5.33
CA PHE A 118 -8.15 1.63 6.67
C PHE A 118 -8.76 2.99 6.97
N ILE A 119 -8.61 3.93 6.05
CA ILE A 119 -9.18 5.29 6.19
C ILE A 119 -10.71 5.22 6.29
N ALA A 120 -11.36 4.46 5.43
CA ALA A 120 -12.82 4.32 5.43
C ALA A 120 -13.37 3.71 6.73
N GLN A 121 -12.64 2.79 7.35
CA GLN A 121 -13.10 2.09 8.56
C GLN A 121 -12.66 2.74 9.87
N ARG A 122 -11.48 3.38 9.91
CA ARG A 122 -10.82 3.82 11.15
C ARG A 122 -10.46 5.29 11.18
N GLY A 123 -10.70 6.01 10.08
CA GLY A 123 -10.27 7.39 9.90
C GLY A 123 -8.84 7.52 9.37
N ASN A 124 -8.47 8.72 8.95
CA ASN A 124 -7.17 9.01 8.36
C ASN A 124 -6.14 9.42 9.43
N PRO A 125 -5.12 8.58 9.74
CA PRO A 125 -4.06 8.94 10.68
C PRO A 125 -2.88 9.67 10.01
N PHE A 126 -2.87 9.79 8.67
CA PHE A 126 -1.76 10.30 7.88
C PHE A 126 -2.00 11.75 7.50
N GLU A 127 -0.94 12.53 7.52
CA GLU A 127 -0.95 13.91 7.05
C GLU A 127 -0.97 13.97 5.51
N LYS A 128 -0.15 13.13 4.86
CA LYS A 128 -0.13 12.98 3.41
C LYS A 128 0.00 11.52 2.99
N ILE A 129 -0.66 11.17 1.90
CA ILE A 129 -0.78 9.82 1.37
C ILE A 129 -0.47 9.83 -0.11
N ALA A 130 0.53 9.07 -0.54
CA ALA A 130 0.86 8.87 -1.95
C ALA A 130 0.52 7.43 -2.36
N LEU A 131 -0.40 7.28 -3.30
CA LEU A 131 -0.93 6.02 -3.77
C LEU A 131 -0.44 5.74 -5.20
N ARG A 132 0.49 4.80 -5.38
CA ARG A 132 1.01 4.44 -6.69
C ARG A 132 0.38 3.15 -7.20
N SER A 133 -0.13 3.15 -8.43
CA SER A 133 -0.77 2.00 -9.09
C SER A 133 -1.86 1.36 -8.23
N THR A 134 -2.60 2.15 -7.47
CA THR A 134 -3.55 1.67 -6.45
C THR A 134 -4.73 0.95 -7.07
N SER A 135 -5.07 -0.21 -6.52
CA SER A 135 -6.25 -0.98 -6.93
C SER A 135 -7.49 -0.42 -6.23
N VAL A 136 -8.43 0.14 -6.99
CA VAL A 136 -9.69 0.72 -6.46
C VAL A 136 -10.93 -0.12 -6.76
N LYS A 137 -10.81 -1.20 -7.56
CA LYS A 137 -11.85 -2.21 -7.85
C LYS A 137 -11.18 -3.59 -7.84
N LEU A 138 -10.60 -3.96 -6.68
CA LEU A 138 -9.74 -5.13 -6.59
C LEU A 138 -10.50 -6.45 -6.79
N TYR A 139 -11.75 -6.53 -6.36
CA TYR A 139 -12.59 -7.71 -6.60
C TYR A 139 -12.73 -8.01 -8.10
N ASP A 140 -13.04 -7.01 -8.90
CA ASP A 140 -13.22 -7.16 -10.35
C ASP A 140 -11.91 -7.58 -11.01
N ILE A 141 -10.81 -6.91 -10.64
CA ILE A 141 -9.46 -7.20 -11.14
C ILE A 141 -9.07 -8.66 -10.84
N MET A 142 -9.22 -9.10 -9.59
CA MET A 142 -8.87 -10.47 -9.20
C MET A 142 -9.81 -11.50 -9.81
N SER A 143 -11.11 -11.23 -9.83
CA SER A 143 -12.11 -12.14 -10.42
C SER A 143 -11.91 -12.37 -11.91
N ALA A 144 -11.42 -11.35 -12.64
CA ALA A 144 -11.09 -11.47 -14.05
C ALA A 144 -9.87 -12.39 -14.31
N THR A 145 -8.98 -12.55 -13.33
CA THR A 145 -7.79 -13.43 -13.46
C THR A 145 -8.04 -14.88 -13.07
N ILE A 146 -9.20 -15.20 -12.47
CA ILE A 146 -9.55 -16.55 -12.02
C ILE A 146 -10.20 -17.31 -13.18
N SER A 147 -9.66 -18.48 -13.51
CA SER A 147 -10.21 -19.36 -14.56
C SER A 147 -11.60 -19.87 -14.21
N ASP A 148 -12.40 -20.23 -15.22
CA ASP A 148 -13.74 -20.78 -15.01
C ASP A 148 -13.71 -22.09 -14.19
N ASP A 149 -12.67 -22.89 -14.33
CA ASP A 149 -12.52 -24.12 -13.54
C ASP A 149 -12.21 -23.81 -12.08
N ASP A 150 -11.41 -22.76 -11.81
CA ASP A 150 -11.14 -22.30 -10.46
C ASP A 150 -12.36 -21.62 -9.83
N LYS A 151 -13.17 -20.88 -10.61
CA LYS A 151 -14.47 -20.37 -10.15
C LYS A 151 -15.40 -21.51 -9.73
N LYS A 152 -15.45 -22.62 -10.48
CA LYS A 152 -16.21 -23.83 -10.09
C LYS A 152 -15.66 -24.47 -8.81
N LYS A 153 -14.34 -24.47 -8.58
CA LYS A 153 -13.76 -24.96 -7.33
C LYS A 153 -14.15 -24.07 -6.15
N LEU A 154 -14.03 -22.75 -6.32
CA LEU A 154 -14.43 -21.75 -5.31
C LEU A 154 -15.90 -21.89 -4.92
N SER A 155 -16.81 -22.03 -5.89
CA SER A 155 -18.24 -22.22 -5.63
C SER A 155 -18.58 -23.50 -4.86
N ARG A 156 -17.67 -24.48 -4.84
CA ARG A 156 -17.76 -25.73 -4.06
C ARG A 156 -17.01 -25.65 -2.73
N GLY A 157 -16.62 -24.44 -2.28
CA GLY A 157 -15.90 -24.22 -1.04
C GLY A 157 -14.43 -24.64 -1.05
N ARG A 158 -13.84 -24.85 -2.24
CA ARG A 158 -12.40 -25.20 -2.37
C ARG A 158 -11.57 -23.93 -2.55
N GLU A 159 -10.37 -23.94 -1.98
CA GLU A 159 -9.38 -22.88 -2.21
C GLU A 159 -8.66 -23.09 -3.56
N VAL A 160 -8.29 -21.97 -4.21
CA VAL A 160 -7.46 -21.96 -5.41
C VAL A 160 -6.19 -21.13 -5.17
N LEU A 161 -5.18 -21.32 -6.01
CA LEU A 161 -3.94 -20.56 -5.94
C LEU A 161 -3.98 -19.39 -6.94
N ALA A 162 -3.86 -18.18 -6.45
CA ALA A 162 -3.75 -16.97 -7.27
C ALA A 162 -2.49 -16.16 -6.95
N GLY A 163 -2.08 -15.29 -7.86
CA GLY A 163 -0.90 -14.45 -7.76
C GLY A 163 0.16 -14.80 -8.81
N ARG A 164 0.92 -13.80 -9.24
CA ARG A 164 1.97 -13.96 -10.27
C ARG A 164 3.29 -14.40 -9.63
N ASP A 165 3.84 -13.58 -8.75
CA ASP A 165 5.17 -13.81 -8.16
C ASP A 165 5.09 -14.71 -6.92
N ARG A 166 4.01 -14.60 -6.17
CA ARG A 166 3.73 -15.41 -4.99
C ARG A 166 2.33 -16.00 -5.10
N LYS A 167 2.24 -17.31 -4.99
CA LYS A 167 0.96 -18.01 -4.98
C LYS A 167 0.37 -18.02 -3.58
N MET A 168 -0.83 -17.43 -3.46
CA MET A 168 -1.63 -17.41 -2.23
C MET A 168 -2.92 -18.19 -2.43
N LYS A 169 -3.43 -18.75 -1.35
CA LYS A 169 -4.71 -19.45 -1.34
C LYS A 169 -5.84 -18.42 -1.30
N ILE A 170 -6.67 -18.45 -2.30
CA ILE A 170 -7.87 -17.65 -2.45
C ILE A 170 -9.08 -18.53 -2.18
N SER A 171 -9.94 -18.11 -1.27
CA SER A 171 -11.24 -18.73 -0.99
C SER A 171 -12.38 -17.86 -1.53
N GLN A 172 -13.59 -18.42 -1.57
CA GLN A 172 -14.78 -17.63 -1.88
C GLN A 172 -15.01 -16.50 -0.86
N GLU A 173 -14.74 -16.76 0.42
CA GLU A 173 -14.84 -15.76 1.50
C GLU A 173 -13.87 -14.60 1.27
N PHE A 174 -12.64 -14.89 0.84
CA PHE A 174 -11.67 -13.85 0.51
C PHE A 174 -12.17 -12.98 -0.63
N LEU A 175 -12.71 -13.56 -1.71
CA LEU A 175 -13.28 -12.78 -2.81
C LEU A 175 -14.47 -11.92 -2.36
N LEU A 176 -15.34 -12.46 -1.50
CA LEU A 176 -16.45 -11.69 -0.94
C LEU A 176 -15.95 -10.53 -0.05
N SER A 177 -14.89 -10.74 0.71
CA SER A 177 -14.27 -9.65 1.50
C SER A 177 -13.66 -8.56 0.63
N LEU A 178 -13.11 -8.90 -0.55
CA LEU A 178 -12.66 -7.89 -1.51
C LEU A 178 -13.83 -7.09 -2.06
N LYS A 179 -14.92 -7.76 -2.43
CA LYS A 179 -16.13 -7.09 -2.94
C LYS A 179 -16.71 -6.13 -1.92
N GLN A 180 -16.85 -6.57 -0.68
CA GLN A 180 -17.30 -5.71 0.42
C GLN A 180 -16.36 -4.52 0.62
N THR A 181 -15.06 -4.73 0.54
CA THR A 181 -14.07 -3.65 0.67
C THR A 181 -14.14 -2.67 -0.50
N ASP A 182 -14.35 -3.13 -1.73
CA ASP A 182 -14.57 -2.24 -2.88
C ASP A 182 -15.82 -1.37 -2.67
N GLU A 183 -16.90 -1.93 -2.12
CA GLU A 183 -18.13 -1.21 -1.77
C GLU A 183 -17.89 -0.18 -0.65
N GLU A 184 -17.13 -0.54 0.39
CA GLU A 184 -16.72 0.36 1.48
C GLU A 184 -15.91 1.55 0.95
N ILE A 185 -14.87 1.28 0.14
CA ILE A 185 -14.03 2.31 -0.49
C ILE A 185 -14.88 3.20 -1.42
N ALA A 186 -15.76 2.60 -2.20
CA ALA A 186 -16.60 3.35 -3.14
C ALA A 186 -17.66 4.22 -2.44
N SER A 187 -18.14 3.86 -1.26
CA SER A 187 -19.14 4.59 -0.51
C SER A 187 -18.59 5.66 0.42
N PHE A 188 -17.32 5.55 0.79
CA PHE A 188 -16.67 6.51 1.68
C PHE A 188 -16.40 7.84 0.97
N ASP A 189 -16.56 8.94 1.69
CA ASP A 189 -16.24 10.29 1.23
C ASP A 189 -14.81 10.67 1.65
N TYR A 190 -13.90 10.79 0.67
CA TYR A 190 -12.50 11.17 0.90
C TYR A 190 -12.26 12.68 0.76
N MET A 191 -13.29 13.50 0.46
CA MET A 191 -13.11 14.92 0.14
C MET A 191 -12.42 15.71 1.27
N ASP A 192 -12.76 15.41 2.53
CA ASP A 192 -12.09 16.07 3.68
C ASP A 192 -10.59 15.79 3.79
N SER A 193 -10.10 14.73 3.12
CA SER A 193 -8.69 14.34 3.09
C SER A 193 -8.07 14.52 1.71
N ALA A 194 -8.80 15.02 0.71
CA ALA A 194 -8.38 15.01 -0.69
C ALA A 194 -7.06 15.74 -0.92
N ASP A 195 -6.87 16.91 -0.33
CA ASP A 195 -5.62 17.71 -0.43
C ASP A 195 -4.40 16.97 0.15
N GLY A 196 -4.64 16.03 1.07
CA GLY A 196 -3.63 15.16 1.67
C GLY A 196 -3.38 13.86 0.91
N ILE A 197 -4.01 13.62 -0.24
CA ILE A 197 -3.87 12.39 -1.02
C ILE A 197 -3.46 12.69 -2.45
N ILE A 198 -2.47 11.97 -2.99
CA ILE A 198 -2.19 11.96 -4.42
C ILE A 198 -2.23 10.55 -4.99
N LEU A 199 -2.70 10.42 -6.21
CA LEU A 199 -2.67 9.21 -7.01
C LEU A 199 -1.60 9.33 -8.09
N ILE A 200 -0.76 8.30 -8.26
CA ILE A 200 0.24 8.24 -9.33
C ILE A 200 0.03 6.95 -10.10
N HIS A 201 -0.34 7.04 -11.36
CA HIS A 201 -0.73 5.87 -12.13
C HIS A 201 -0.16 5.88 -13.55
N GLY A 202 0.25 4.70 -14.02
CA GLY A 202 0.75 4.54 -15.38
C GLY A 202 -0.40 4.34 -16.39
N ASN A 203 -0.39 5.05 -17.51
CA ASN A 203 -1.44 4.89 -18.53
C ASN A 203 -1.27 3.63 -19.39
N LYS A 204 -0.26 2.79 -19.11
CA LYS A 204 -0.08 1.45 -19.68
C LYS A 204 -0.09 0.36 -18.59
N ASP A 205 -0.75 0.64 -17.47
CA ASP A 205 -0.99 -0.36 -16.43
C ASP A 205 -1.96 -1.43 -16.95
N ASP A 206 -1.44 -2.66 -17.13
CA ASP A 206 -2.20 -3.82 -17.59
C ASP A 206 -2.88 -4.61 -16.48
N SER A 207 -2.64 -4.22 -15.24
CA SER A 207 -3.13 -4.90 -14.05
C SER A 207 -4.28 -4.14 -13.39
N VAL A 208 -4.17 -2.82 -13.32
CA VAL A 208 -5.19 -1.91 -12.80
C VAL A 208 -5.54 -0.89 -13.89
N PRO A 209 -6.71 -1.00 -14.52
CA PRO A 209 -7.14 -0.04 -15.54
C PRO A 209 -7.13 1.40 -15.03
N ILE A 210 -6.49 2.30 -15.77
CA ILE A 210 -6.39 3.71 -15.39
C ILE A 210 -7.76 4.37 -15.27
N GLU A 211 -8.75 3.90 -16.04
CA GLU A 211 -10.13 4.40 -16.00
C GLU A 211 -10.75 4.27 -14.62
N ASN A 212 -10.47 3.17 -13.90
CA ASN A 212 -10.94 2.98 -12.52
C ASN A 212 -10.36 4.04 -11.58
N VAL A 213 -9.09 4.40 -11.80
CA VAL A 213 -8.39 5.38 -10.97
C VAL A 213 -8.83 6.81 -11.30
N ARG A 214 -9.09 7.12 -12.57
CA ARG A 214 -9.67 8.40 -13.00
C ARG A 214 -11.04 8.62 -12.35
N GLU A 215 -11.94 7.62 -12.47
CA GLU A 215 -13.27 7.67 -11.84
C GLU A 215 -13.19 7.92 -10.32
N PHE A 216 -12.27 7.22 -9.64
CA PHE A 216 -12.05 7.40 -8.21
C PHE A 216 -11.49 8.80 -7.87
N SER A 217 -10.52 9.28 -8.64
CA SER A 217 -9.92 10.60 -8.51
C SER A 217 -10.96 11.71 -8.68
N GLU A 218 -11.72 11.68 -9.78
CA GLU A 218 -12.75 12.66 -10.10
C GLU A 218 -13.86 12.70 -9.03
N LYS A 219 -14.34 11.53 -8.62
CA LYS A 219 -15.39 11.42 -7.59
C LYS A 219 -14.97 12.04 -6.26
N ASN A 220 -13.72 11.88 -5.85
CA ASN A 220 -13.23 12.29 -4.53
C ASN A 220 -12.39 13.58 -4.57
N ILE A 221 -12.28 14.22 -5.74
CA ILE A 221 -11.49 15.44 -5.96
C ILE A 221 -10.01 15.27 -5.52
N ILE A 222 -9.45 14.09 -5.77
CA ILE A 222 -8.08 13.75 -5.44
C ILE A 222 -7.19 13.95 -6.67
N ASP A 223 -6.04 14.58 -6.50
CA ASP A 223 -5.07 14.79 -7.58
C ASP A 223 -4.55 13.47 -8.16
N LEU A 224 -4.65 13.31 -9.48
CA LEU A 224 -4.10 12.18 -10.24
C LEU A 224 -2.96 12.62 -11.14
N ILE A 225 -1.78 12.04 -10.92
CA ILE A 225 -0.61 12.17 -11.79
C ILE A 225 -0.56 10.96 -12.71
N GLU A 226 -0.94 11.13 -13.95
CA GLU A 226 -0.80 10.11 -14.98
C GLU A 226 0.63 10.10 -15.54
N VAL A 227 1.25 8.91 -15.57
CA VAL A 227 2.62 8.75 -16.08
C VAL A 227 2.59 8.02 -17.42
N ASP A 228 2.98 8.73 -18.46
CA ASP A 228 2.96 8.22 -19.82
C ASP A 228 3.83 6.97 -20.00
N ASN A 229 3.22 5.94 -20.62
CA ASN A 229 3.83 4.66 -20.90
C ASN A 229 4.40 3.92 -19.68
N ALA A 230 4.00 4.27 -18.46
CA ALA A 230 4.32 3.49 -17.29
C ALA A 230 3.39 2.28 -17.16
N ASP A 231 3.99 1.12 -16.87
CA ASP A 231 3.28 -0.12 -16.54
C ASP A 231 2.94 -0.17 -15.04
N HIS A 232 2.22 -1.21 -14.60
CA HIS A 232 1.83 -1.40 -13.20
C HIS A 232 3.01 -1.31 -12.21
N ARG A 233 4.16 -1.84 -12.60
CA ARG A 233 5.35 -1.92 -11.73
C ARG A 233 6.26 -0.71 -11.85
N PHE A 234 6.00 0.18 -12.80
CA PHE A 234 6.93 1.24 -13.17
C PHE A 234 8.31 0.66 -13.50
N SER A 235 8.32 -0.35 -14.36
CA SER A 235 9.51 -1.13 -14.70
C SER A 235 10.60 -0.30 -15.38
N ASP A 236 10.22 0.79 -16.08
CA ASP A 236 11.17 1.76 -16.60
C ASP A 236 11.75 2.62 -15.46
N PRO A 237 13.08 2.60 -15.25
CA PRO A 237 13.72 3.36 -14.16
C PRO A 237 13.43 4.87 -14.20
N LYS A 238 13.30 5.47 -15.39
CA LYS A 238 13.03 6.93 -15.52
C LYS A 238 11.62 7.27 -15.02
N ARG A 239 10.64 6.41 -15.32
CA ARG A 239 9.26 6.58 -14.86
C ARG A 239 9.14 6.33 -13.36
N MET A 240 9.86 5.35 -12.83
CA MET A 240 9.97 5.13 -11.39
C MET A 240 10.61 6.33 -10.70
N ASP A 241 11.68 6.89 -11.26
CA ASP A 241 12.36 8.07 -10.72
C ASP A 241 11.45 9.30 -10.70
N TYR A 242 10.69 9.50 -11.76
CA TYR A 242 9.68 10.55 -11.83
C TYR A 242 8.62 10.37 -10.74
N ALA A 243 8.05 9.17 -10.59
CA ALA A 243 7.05 8.90 -9.57
C ALA A 243 7.59 9.15 -8.15
N ILE A 244 8.79 8.65 -7.84
CA ILE A 244 9.46 8.88 -6.54
C ILE A 244 9.67 10.38 -6.30
N GLN A 245 10.10 11.11 -7.31
CA GLN A 245 10.28 12.57 -7.20
C GLN A 245 8.97 13.27 -6.86
N ARG A 246 7.87 12.95 -7.56
CA ARG A 246 6.55 13.54 -7.29
C ARG A 246 6.06 13.24 -5.88
N ILE A 247 6.26 11.99 -5.38
CA ILE A 247 5.92 11.61 -4.02
C ILE A 247 6.71 12.44 -2.99
N ILE A 248 8.01 12.57 -3.20
CA ILE A 248 8.88 13.34 -2.29
C ILE A 248 8.51 14.82 -2.28
N GLU A 249 8.20 15.40 -3.45
CA GLU A 249 7.74 16.79 -3.54
C GLU A 249 6.42 17.00 -2.82
N PHE A 250 5.49 16.04 -2.97
CA PHE A 250 4.21 16.07 -2.26
C PHE A 250 4.38 15.96 -0.74
N PHE A 251 5.36 15.19 -0.27
CA PHE A 251 5.67 15.04 1.15
C PHE A 251 6.45 16.22 1.75
N ASP A 252 6.59 17.32 1.04
CA ASP A 252 7.28 18.51 1.58
C ASP A 252 6.62 18.92 2.91
N PRO A 253 7.38 18.92 4.03
CA PRO A 253 6.82 19.21 5.34
C PRO A 253 6.52 20.70 5.56
N LYS A 254 6.86 21.54 4.59
CA LYS A 254 6.63 23.02 4.63
C LYS A 254 5.35 23.42 3.90
N GLN A 255 4.73 22.52 3.21
CA GLN A 255 3.43 22.66 2.57
C GLN A 255 2.38 21.91 3.40
#